data_0790946ff5b224006ce06bf9def7b7f3
#
_entry.id   0790946ff5b224006ce06bf9def7b7f3
#
_cell.length_a   1.000
_cell.length_b   1.000
_cell.length_c   1.000
_cell.angle_alpha   90.00
_cell.angle_beta   90.00
_cell.angle_gamma   90.00
#
_symmetry.space_group_name_H-M   'P 1'
#
loop_
_entity.id
_entity.type
_entity.pdbx_description
1 polymer ?
#
loop_
_entity_poly.entity_id
_entity_poly.type
_entity_poly.pdbx_seq_one_letter_code
_entity_poly.pdbx_strand_id
1 'polypeptide(L)'
;MKNVLKYLLLALIAVSQLFACGGSDDEKAPADNFDVQFTVPGSVDVTEGGECTFAVSGGGKSPLTTDTFILESDAGISYVCPIVNTSSDSFTVRLADGCETGYYKVFVKRDARKKSFGRIYINIVEDIDFKPDAGTTVYGIVSSAGVGVENVVVSDGAEVTVTNEKGIYQLKSAKKWGYVFISVPSGYEVPSVGVLPQFHRALKNSADVVERADFKLEKVDGQDSYKIFMLGDMHLANRTGDLGQFAQFTSDLTDYMTRHKGEKMYALTLGDMTWDLYWYSNSYYFPQYLNTVNSQIKNLQIFHTMGNHDNDFQTRSDYDAAVKYVDQICPTYYSFNIGKVHYVVMDDIDCSSYDGSTSRNLSLIHISEP
;
A
#
# COMPACT_ATOMS: atom_id res chain seq x y z
N MET A 1 -5.02 55.33 4.03
CA MET A 1 -4.32 54.77 2.86
C MET A 1 -2.96 55.40 2.54
N LYS A 2 -2.69 56.68 2.86
CA LYS A 2 -1.38 57.33 2.57
C LYS A 2 -0.21 56.88 3.46
N ASN A 3 -0.48 56.36 4.66
CA ASN A 3 0.57 55.98 5.62
C ASN A 3 1.06 54.53 5.47
N VAL A 4 0.25 53.63 4.88
CA VAL A 4 0.66 52.23 4.65
C VAL A 4 1.63 52.16 3.46
N LEU A 5 1.47 53.00 2.45
CA LEU A 5 2.36 53.04 1.29
C LEU A 5 3.79 53.52 1.64
N LYS A 6 3.89 54.37 2.68
CA LYS A 6 5.19 54.95 3.09
C LYS A 6 6.09 53.94 3.82
N TYR A 7 5.48 52.97 4.53
CA TYR A 7 6.21 51.90 5.22
C TYR A 7 6.59 50.74 4.26
N LEU A 8 5.77 50.51 3.22
CA LEU A 8 6.15 49.54 2.18
C LEU A 8 7.35 50.05 1.31
N LEU A 9 7.43 51.34 1.06
CA LEU A 9 8.54 51.91 0.30
C LEU A 9 9.84 51.95 1.10
N LEU A 10 9.78 52.13 2.41
CA LEU A 10 10.95 52.08 3.31
C LEU A 10 11.47 50.62 3.51
N ALA A 11 10.60 49.62 3.49
CA ALA A 11 11.01 48.22 3.54
C ALA A 11 11.70 47.75 2.24
N LEU A 12 11.29 48.26 1.07
CA LEU A 12 11.95 47.95 -0.21
C LEU A 12 13.32 48.62 -0.35
N ILE A 13 13.52 49.80 0.24
CA ILE A 13 14.82 50.51 0.20
C ILE A 13 15.81 49.89 1.20
N ALA A 14 15.37 49.30 2.27
CA ALA A 14 16.26 48.60 3.24
C ALA A 14 16.81 47.27 2.72
N VAL A 15 16.11 46.62 1.76
CA VAL A 15 16.57 45.35 1.13
C VAL A 15 17.56 45.61 -0.02
N SER A 16 17.54 46.81 -0.61
CA SER A 16 18.43 47.14 -1.74
C SER A 16 19.81 47.69 -1.36
N GLN A 17 20.09 47.88 -0.06
CA GLN A 17 21.40 48.38 0.39
C GLN A 17 22.32 47.31 1.03
N LEU A 18 21.90 46.05 1.00
CA LEU A 18 22.73 44.93 1.51
C LEU A 18 23.53 44.17 0.42
N PHE A 19 23.52 44.70 -0.82
CA PHE A 19 24.33 44.14 -1.92
C PHE A 19 25.31 45.13 -2.53
N ALA A 20 26.14 45.75 -1.73
CA ALA A 20 27.31 46.48 -2.24
C ALA A 20 28.36 46.58 -1.18
N CYS A 21 29.16 45.55 -0.96
CA CYS A 21 30.56 45.65 -0.60
C CYS A 21 31.26 44.38 -1.06
N GLY A 22 32.18 44.57 -1.97
CA GLY A 22 32.96 43.52 -2.56
C GLY A 22 33.99 42.92 -1.59
N GLY A 23 34.21 41.67 -1.78
CA GLY A 23 35.26 40.86 -1.24
C GLY A 23 35.28 39.58 -2.03
N SER A 24 36.21 39.46 -2.95
CA SER A 24 36.49 38.24 -3.69
C SER A 24 37.10 37.24 -2.71
N ASP A 25 36.26 36.38 -2.18
CA ASP A 25 36.65 35.02 -1.79
C ASP A 25 35.55 34.14 -2.33
N ASP A 26 35.89 33.40 -3.40
CA ASP A 26 35.13 32.27 -3.92
C ASP A 26 35.06 31.18 -2.83
N GLU A 27 34.34 31.40 -1.75
CA GLU A 27 33.82 30.29 -0.96
C GLU A 27 32.82 29.57 -1.87
N LYS A 28 33.31 28.55 -2.62
CA LYS A 28 32.49 27.50 -3.17
C LYS A 28 31.52 27.08 -2.09
N ALA A 29 30.21 27.27 -2.34
CA ALA A 29 29.18 26.64 -1.54
C ALA A 29 29.65 25.20 -1.23
N PRO A 30 29.63 24.74 0.01
CA PRO A 30 30.12 23.42 0.34
C PRO A 30 29.48 22.44 -0.62
N ALA A 31 30.32 21.70 -1.37
CA ALA A 31 29.85 20.71 -2.34
C ALA A 31 28.80 19.87 -1.66
N ASP A 32 27.65 19.70 -2.31
CA ASP A 32 26.57 18.89 -1.76
C ASP A 32 27.11 17.48 -1.48
N ASN A 33 27.55 17.23 -0.25
CA ASN A 33 28.15 15.97 0.19
C ASN A 33 27.12 14.83 0.29
N PHE A 34 25.87 15.01 -0.21
CA PHE A 34 24.86 13.99 -0.28
C PHE A 34 24.85 13.32 -1.66
N ASP A 35 25.99 12.81 -2.08
CA ASP A 35 26.27 12.13 -3.35
C ASP A 35 25.88 10.63 -3.35
N VAL A 36 24.98 10.24 -2.44
CA VAL A 36 24.40 8.88 -2.39
C VAL A 36 23.65 8.57 -3.66
N GLN A 37 24.02 7.46 -4.33
CA GLN A 37 23.30 6.91 -5.49
C GLN A 37 23.33 5.40 -5.46
N PHE A 38 22.18 4.76 -5.64
CA PHE A 38 22.05 3.32 -5.73
C PHE A 38 20.84 2.94 -6.57
N THR A 39 20.80 1.69 -7.00
CA THR A 39 19.69 1.12 -7.75
C THR A 39 18.71 0.51 -6.77
N VAL A 40 17.43 0.91 -6.88
CA VAL A 40 16.32 0.29 -6.18
C VAL A 40 15.73 -0.79 -7.09
N PRO A 41 15.77 -2.08 -6.71
CA PRO A 41 15.15 -3.14 -7.48
C PRO A 41 13.62 -3.01 -7.46
N GLY A 42 12.93 -3.56 -8.45
CA GLY A 42 11.47 -3.54 -8.51
C GLY A 42 10.83 -4.29 -7.34
N SER A 43 11.46 -5.39 -6.90
CA SER A 43 11.03 -6.20 -5.76
C SER A 43 12.20 -6.88 -5.05
N VAL A 44 11.96 -7.29 -3.80
CA VAL A 44 12.89 -8.11 -3.01
C VAL A 44 12.10 -9.05 -2.10
N ASP A 45 12.53 -10.32 -2.06
CA ASP A 45 12.06 -11.30 -1.07
C ASP A 45 12.97 -11.24 0.15
N VAL A 46 12.39 -11.12 1.34
CA VAL A 46 13.14 -11.01 2.60
C VAL A 46 12.31 -11.59 3.75
N THR A 47 12.97 -12.22 4.72
CA THR A 47 12.31 -12.65 5.95
C THR A 47 12.00 -11.45 6.86
N GLU A 48 11.08 -11.61 7.79
CA GLU A 48 10.76 -10.57 8.77
C GLU A 48 12.01 -10.15 9.55
N GLY A 49 12.26 -8.84 9.65
CA GLY A 49 13.49 -8.32 10.27
C GLY A 49 14.79 -8.69 9.54
N GLY A 50 14.68 -9.30 8.36
CA GLY A 50 15.81 -9.73 7.53
C GLY A 50 16.52 -8.58 6.85
N GLU A 51 17.55 -8.89 6.07
CA GLU A 51 18.44 -7.91 5.48
C GLU A 51 18.31 -7.86 3.96
N CYS A 52 18.30 -6.64 3.42
CA CYS A 52 18.28 -6.37 1.99
C CYS A 52 19.56 -5.65 1.58
N THR A 53 20.21 -6.10 0.49
CA THR A 53 21.39 -5.46 -0.06
C THR A 53 21.08 -4.71 -1.35
N PHE A 54 21.53 -3.46 -1.43
CA PHE A 54 21.34 -2.57 -2.57
C PHE A 54 22.69 -2.28 -3.23
N ALA A 55 22.71 -2.30 -4.56
CA ALA A 55 23.91 -1.99 -5.34
C ALA A 55 24.06 -0.47 -5.54
N VAL A 56 25.25 0.06 -5.33
CA VAL A 56 25.61 1.44 -5.66
C VAL A 56 25.72 1.60 -7.17
N SER A 57 25.23 2.70 -7.71
CA SER A 57 25.15 2.93 -9.15
C SER A 57 25.72 4.29 -9.54
N GLY A 58 26.05 4.44 -10.83
CA GLY A 58 26.34 5.73 -11.46
C GLY A 58 27.58 6.48 -10.90
N GLY A 59 28.55 5.78 -10.30
CA GLY A 59 29.72 6.42 -9.67
C GLY A 59 29.39 7.20 -8.39
N GLY A 60 28.18 7.01 -7.85
CA GLY A 60 27.77 7.57 -6.56
C GLY A 60 28.42 6.86 -5.39
N LYS A 61 28.09 7.29 -4.19
CA LYS A 61 28.57 6.70 -2.94
C LYS A 61 27.47 5.94 -2.23
N SER A 62 27.85 4.91 -1.49
CA SER A 62 26.98 4.25 -0.52
C SER A 62 26.49 5.25 0.54
N PRO A 63 25.28 5.06 1.08
CA PRO A 63 24.91 5.71 2.32
C PRO A 63 25.86 5.28 3.46
N LEU A 64 26.01 6.15 4.46
CA LEU A 64 26.77 5.84 5.67
C LEU A 64 25.88 5.02 6.63
N THR A 65 26.51 4.25 7.53
CA THR A 65 25.78 3.57 8.61
C THR A 65 25.08 4.53 9.58
N THR A 66 25.47 5.80 9.58
CA THR A 66 24.84 6.89 10.35
C THR A 66 23.68 7.54 9.62
N ASP A 67 23.50 7.28 8.31
CA ASP A 67 22.34 7.75 7.57
C ASP A 67 21.09 6.96 7.99
N THR A 68 19.92 7.53 7.74
CA THR A 68 18.65 6.90 8.01
C THR A 68 18.04 6.42 6.69
N PHE A 69 17.87 5.12 6.54
CA PHE A 69 17.10 4.53 5.44
C PHE A 69 15.63 4.44 5.84
N ILE A 70 14.73 4.93 5.00
CA ILE A 70 13.30 5.03 5.30
C ILE A 70 12.52 4.35 4.17
N LEU A 71 11.63 3.45 4.56
CA LEU A 71 10.57 2.91 3.72
C LEU A 71 9.27 3.58 4.10
N GLU A 72 8.60 4.22 3.14
CA GLU A 72 7.30 4.87 3.34
C GLU A 72 6.24 4.15 2.51
N SER A 73 5.28 3.51 3.18
CA SER A 73 4.19 2.80 2.50
C SER A 73 3.26 3.78 1.77
N ASP A 74 2.48 3.29 0.82
CA ASP A 74 1.46 4.11 0.15
C ASP A 74 0.37 4.61 1.12
N ALA A 75 0.21 3.94 2.25
CA ALA A 75 -0.63 4.38 3.37
C ALA A 75 -0.01 5.50 4.24
N GLY A 76 1.20 6.00 3.88
CA GLY A 76 1.88 7.06 4.61
C GLY A 76 2.58 6.61 5.91
N ILE A 77 2.68 5.30 6.15
CA ILE A 77 3.40 4.75 7.30
C ILE A 77 4.89 4.68 6.97
N SER A 78 5.73 5.23 7.85
CA SER A 78 7.18 5.26 7.66
C SER A 78 7.87 4.26 8.59
N TYR A 79 8.78 3.46 8.02
CA TYR A 79 9.62 2.51 8.71
C TYR A 79 11.07 2.97 8.62
N VAL A 80 11.73 3.10 9.76
CA VAL A 80 13.16 3.44 9.84
C VAL A 80 13.97 2.16 9.90
N CYS A 81 14.72 1.90 8.84
CA CYS A 81 15.51 0.68 8.66
C CYS A 81 17.00 1.00 8.89
N PRO A 82 17.69 0.36 9.84
CA PRO A 82 19.10 0.62 10.06
C PRO A 82 19.95 0.12 8.89
N ILE A 83 20.94 0.91 8.49
CA ILE A 83 21.98 0.51 7.56
C ILE A 83 23.03 -0.25 8.36
N VAL A 84 23.13 -1.57 8.13
CA VAL A 84 23.96 -2.46 8.94
C VAL A 84 25.36 -2.67 8.35
N ASN A 85 25.50 -2.46 7.05
CA ASN A 85 26.79 -2.57 6.36
C ASN A 85 26.86 -1.63 5.17
N THR A 86 28.07 -1.11 4.84
CA THR A 86 28.32 -0.32 3.64
C THR A 86 29.68 -0.67 3.04
N SER A 87 29.76 -0.67 1.72
CA SER A 87 30.98 -0.80 0.93
C SER A 87 30.99 0.22 -0.21
N SER A 88 31.99 0.21 -1.09
CA SER A 88 32.04 1.09 -2.25
C SER A 88 30.97 0.81 -3.29
N ASP A 89 30.50 -0.41 -3.37
CA ASP A 89 29.64 -0.95 -4.43
C ASP A 89 28.26 -1.44 -3.94
N SER A 90 28.07 -1.55 -2.63
CA SER A 90 26.81 -2.00 -2.04
C SER A 90 26.64 -1.53 -0.60
N PHE A 91 25.42 -1.58 -0.11
CA PHE A 91 25.08 -1.43 1.30
C PHE A 91 23.92 -2.34 1.68
N THR A 92 23.85 -2.71 2.95
CA THR A 92 22.84 -3.61 3.49
C THR A 92 21.98 -2.90 4.53
N VAL A 93 20.70 -3.08 4.43
CA VAL A 93 19.68 -2.52 5.32
C VAL A 93 18.95 -3.68 6.01
N ARG A 94 18.73 -3.57 7.31
CA ARG A 94 17.82 -4.49 8.03
C ARG A 94 16.44 -3.88 8.06
N LEU A 95 15.41 -4.68 7.72
CA LEU A 95 14.04 -4.23 7.80
C LEU A 95 13.64 -3.92 9.24
N ALA A 96 12.87 -2.86 9.41
CA ALA A 96 12.27 -2.54 10.71
C ALA A 96 11.21 -3.58 11.10
N ASP A 97 11.07 -3.80 12.39
CA ASP A 97 10.00 -4.64 12.94
C ASP A 97 8.62 -4.10 12.51
N GLY A 98 7.72 -5.01 12.16
CA GLY A 98 6.37 -4.67 11.69
C GLY A 98 6.31 -4.10 10.27
N CYS A 99 7.41 -4.16 9.49
CA CYS A 99 7.37 -3.93 8.06
C CYS A 99 6.63 -5.09 7.39
N GLU A 100 5.55 -4.81 6.70
CA GLU A 100 4.69 -5.80 6.03
C GLU A 100 4.99 -5.88 4.53
N THR A 101 4.53 -6.94 3.88
CA THR A 101 4.59 -7.05 2.42
C THR A 101 3.82 -5.92 1.75
N GLY A 102 4.44 -5.23 0.81
CA GLY A 102 3.80 -4.12 0.09
C GLY A 102 4.77 -3.23 -0.65
N TYR A 103 4.21 -2.16 -1.25
CA TYR A 103 4.98 -1.13 -1.92
C TYR A 103 5.45 -0.05 -0.96
N TYR A 104 6.70 0.36 -1.16
CA TYR A 104 7.34 1.39 -0.37
C TYR A 104 8.10 2.38 -1.25
N LYS A 105 7.97 3.67 -0.96
CA LYS A 105 8.89 4.70 -1.44
C LYS A 105 10.17 4.63 -0.61
N VAL A 106 11.31 4.67 -1.28
CA VAL A 106 12.63 4.54 -0.66
C VAL A 106 13.25 5.92 -0.48
N PHE A 107 13.69 6.22 0.74
CA PHE A 107 14.40 7.45 1.04
C PHE A 107 15.68 7.16 1.85
N VAL A 108 16.66 8.02 1.66
CA VAL A 108 17.80 8.13 2.58
C VAL A 108 17.83 9.55 3.15
N LYS A 109 18.05 9.66 4.45
CA LYS A 109 18.15 10.93 5.17
C LYS A 109 19.54 11.04 5.82
N ARG A 110 20.20 12.16 5.61
CA ARG A 110 21.43 12.59 6.29
C ARG A 110 21.19 13.99 6.85
N ASP A 111 21.30 14.16 8.16
CA ASP A 111 20.97 15.39 8.86
C ASP A 111 19.56 15.90 8.51
N ALA A 112 19.42 17.11 7.99
CA ALA A 112 18.15 17.68 7.58
C ALA A 112 17.74 17.31 6.14
N ARG A 113 18.59 16.64 5.35
CA ARG A 113 18.36 16.34 3.93
C ARG A 113 17.75 14.95 3.76
N LYS A 114 16.62 14.86 3.04
CA LYS A 114 15.95 13.62 2.65
C LYS A 114 15.90 13.52 1.13
N LYS A 115 16.41 12.43 0.55
CA LYS A 115 16.44 12.17 -0.89
C LYS A 115 15.63 10.92 -1.22
N SER A 116 14.84 10.97 -2.27
CA SER A 116 14.06 9.83 -2.78
C SER A 116 14.86 9.06 -3.82
N PHE A 117 14.72 7.72 -3.81
CA PHE A 117 15.43 6.81 -4.71
C PHE A 117 14.52 5.93 -5.56
N GLY A 118 13.22 6.07 -5.40
CA GLY A 118 12.24 5.29 -6.16
C GLY A 118 11.30 4.49 -5.27
N ARG A 119 10.71 3.45 -5.85
CA ARG A 119 9.70 2.59 -5.22
C ARG A 119 10.16 1.13 -5.31
N ILE A 120 9.95 0.35 -4.27
CA ILE A 120 10.28 -1.07 -4.17
C ILE A 120 9.05 -1.83 -3.67
N TYR A 121 8.89 -3.06 -4.12
CA TYR A 121 7.97 -4.02 -3.52
C TYR A 121 8.75 -4.92 -2.56
N ILE A 122 8.45 -4.83 -1.27
CA ILE A 122 9.00 -5.72 -0.23
C ILE A 122 8.04 -6.91 -0.10
N ASN A 123 8.55 -8.11 -0.31
CA ASN A 123 7.81 -9.35 -0.10
C ASN A 123 8.38 -10.06 1.13
N ILE A 124 7.65 -10.03 2.23
CA ILE A 124 8.04 -10.74 3.46
C ILE A 124 7.70 -12.22 3.29
N VAL A 125 8.72 -13.06 3.35
CA VAL A 125 8.59 -14.50 3.14
C VAL A 125 8.99 -15.29 4.38
N GLU A 126 8.35 -16.45 4.59
CA GLU A 126 8.74 -17.38 5.64
C GLU A 126 9.99 -18.19 5.23
N ASP A 127 10.81 -18.60 6.18
CA ASP A 127 11.96 -19.47 5.91
C ASP A 127 11.46 -20.94 5.82
N ILE A 128 11.13 -21.36 4.58
CA ILE A 128 10.67 -22.72 4.28
C ILE A 128 11.51 -23.36 3.19
N ASP A 129 11.89 -24.63 3.40
CA ASP A 129 12.50 -25.46 2.37
C ASP A 129 11.39 -26.15 1.55
N PHE A 130 10.95 -25.46 0.46
CA PHE A 130 9.91 -25.94 -0.43
C PHE A 130 10.25 -25.62 -1.90
N LYS A 131 10.15 -26.65 -2.73
CA LYS A 131 10.29 -26.50 -4.18
C LYS A 131 8.92 -26.74 -4.84
N PRO A 132 8.38 -25.76 -5.58
CA PRO A 132 7.09 -25.93 -6.25
C PRO A 132 7.13 -27.00 -7.36
N ASP A 133 5.99 -27.63 -7.60
CA ASP A 133 5.79 -28.59 -8.66
C ASP A 133 5.91 -27.97 -10.06
N ALA A 134 6.18 -28.81 -11.05
CA ALA A 134 6.25 -28.35 -12.44
C ALA A 134 4.93 -27.73 -12.90
N GLY A 135 5.01 -26.56 -13.53
CA GLY A 135 3.86 -25.78 -14.00
C GLY A 135 3.23 -24.86 -12.95
N THR A 136 3.70 -24.87 -11.71
CA THR A 136 3.33 -23.85 -10.71
C THR A 136 3.93 -22.51 -11.12
N THR A 137 3.12 -21.45 -11.05
CA THR A 137 3.54 -20.07 -11.34
C THR A 137 3.46 -19.16 -10.14
N VAL A 138 2.61 -19.50 -9.15
CA VAL A 138 2.52 -18.83 -7.85
C VAL A 138 2.44 -19.87 -6.75
N TYR A 139 3.22 -19.70 -5.69
CA TYR A 139 3.17 -20.56 -4.51
C TYR A 139 3.45 -19.75 -3.24
N GLY A 140 3.21 -20.33 -2.10
CA GLY A 140 3.53 -19.71 -0.83
C GLY A 140 3.03 -20.53 0.35
N ILE A 141 3.16 -19.93 1.52
CA ILE A 141 2.63 -20.48 2.77
C ILE A 141 1.63 -19.51 3.40
N VAL A 142 0.56 -20.04 3.96
CA VAL A 142 -0.32 -19.32 4.87
C VAL A 142 -0.03 -19.82 6.27
N SER A 143 0.44 -18.95 7.16
CA SER A 143 0.87 -19.32 8.51
C SER A 143 0.21 -18.47 9.58
N SER A 144 0.15 -19.02 10.80
CA SER A 144 -0.25 -18.30 12.02
C SER A 144 0.72 -18.64 13.13
N ALA A 145 1.38 -17.64 13.71
CA ALA A 145 2.41 -17.84 14.74
C ALA A 145 3.50 -18.85 14.34
N GLY A 146 3.94 -18.82 13.05
CA GLY A 146 4.96 -19.73 12.51
C GLY A 146 4.49 -21.16 12.22
N VAL A 147 3.18 -21.44 12.31
CA VAL A 147 2.59 -22.74 12.01
C VAL A 147 1.68 -22.62 10.79
N GLY A 148 1.87 -23.50 9.80
CA GLY A 148 1.02 -23.52 8.61
C GLY A 148 -0.45 -23.71 8.92
N VAL A 149 -1.32 -23.00 8.20
CA VAL A 149 -2.78 -23.10 8.34
C VAL A 149 -3.35 -23.84 7.13
N GLU A 150 -3.97 -24.98 7.39
CA GLU A 150 -4.57 -25.86 6.39
C GLU A 150 -5.93 -25.33 5.91
N ASN A 151 -6.33 -25.72 4.71
CA ASN A 151 -7.65 -25.46 4.11
C ASN A 151 -7.98 -23.96 3.93
N VAL A 152 -6.98 -23.11 3.80
CA VAL A 152 -7.18 -21.70 3.41
C VAL A 152 -7.34 -21.62 1.89
N VAL A 153 -8.42 -21.03 1.43
CA VAL A 153 -8.66 -20.81 0.00
C VAL A 153 -7.75 -19.69 -0.50
N VAL A 154 -7.07 -19.96 -1.62
CA VAL A 154 -6.18 -19.01 -2.30
C VAL A 154 -6.60 -18.89 -3.76
N SER A 155 -6.67 -17.65 -4.27
CA SER A 155 -7.08 -17.39 -5.66
C SER A 155 -6.33 -16.20 -6.25
N ASP A 156 -6.20 -16.18 -7.57
CA ASP A 156 -5.74 -15.01 -8.35
C ASP A 156 -6.90 -14.28 -9.07
N GLY A 157 -8.14 -14.63 -8.72
CA GLY A 157 -9.36 -14.12 -9.37
C GLY A 157 -9.84 -14.98 -10.55
N ALA A 158 -9.06 -15.96 -11.00
CA ALA A 158 -9.42 -16.91 -12.06
C ALA A 158 -9.22 -18.36 -11.60
N GLU A 159 -8.05 -18.66 -11.07
CA GLU A 159 -7.69 -19.98 -10.55
C GLU A 159 -7.85 -19.99 -9.02
N VAL A 160 -8.20 -21.19 -8.50
CA VAL A 160 -8.42 -21.39 -7.05
C VAL A 160 -7.68 -22.64 -6.59
N THR A 161 -7.09 -22.57 -5.42
CA THR A 161 -6.48 -23.70 -4.71
C THR A 161 -6.75 -23.59 -3.21
N VAL A 162 -6.29 -24.57 -2.45
CA VAL A 162 -6.34 -24.55 -0.98
C VAL A 162 -4.98 -24.94 -0.41
N THR A 163 -4.68 -24.45 0.78
CA THR A 163 -3.47 -24.83 1.50
C THR A 163 -3.54 -26.26 2.03
N ASN A 164 -2.40 -26.96 2.02
CA ASN A 164 -2.25 -28.30 2.61
C ASN A 164 -2.01 -28.24 4.14
N GLU A 165 -1.79 -29.41 4.76
CA GLU A 165 -1.50 -29.56 6.21
C GLU A 165 -0.33 -28.69 6.72
N LYS A 166 0.60 -28.32 5.83
CA LYS A 166 1.73 -27.44 6.16
C LYS A 166 1.44 -25.96 5.84
N GLY A 167 0.22 -25.62 5.44
CA GLY A 167 -0.16 -24.29 5.01
C GLY A 167 0.35 -23.91 3.62
N ILE A 168 0.95 -24.82 2.87
CA ILE A 168 1.54 -24.55 1.56
C ILE A 168 0.46 -24.64 0.47
N TYR A 169 0.47 -23.70 -0.44
CA TYR A 169 -0.36 -23.71 -1.64
C TYR A 169 0.49 -23.57 -2.92
N GLN A 170 -0.07 -24.02 -4.02
CA GLN A 170 0.49 -23.89 -5.36
C GLN A 170 -0.65 -23.55 -6.34
N LEU A 171 -0.40 -22.62 -7.24
CA LEU A 171 -1.36 -22.12 -8.20
C LEU A 171 -0.73 -22.06 -9.59
N LYS A 172 -1.47 -22.47 -10.63
CA LYS A 172 -1.08 -22.34 -12.05
C LYS A 172 -1.73 -21.08 -12.63
N SER A 173 -1.35 -19.94 -12.10
CA SER A 173 -1.88 -18.63 -12.47
C SER A 173 -1.33 -18.14 -13.80
N ALA A 174 -2.19 -17.61 -14.66
CA ALA A 174 -1.80 -16.80 -15.81
C ALA A 174 -1.45 -15.36 -15.41
N LYS A 175 -1.59 -14.99 -14.13
CA LYS A 175 -1.32 -13.68 -13.54
C LYS A 175 -2.04 -12.51 -14.22
N LYS A 176 -3.18 -12.80 -14.82
CA LYS A 176 -3.96 -11.87 -15.62
C LYS A 176 -4.32 -10.60 -14.81
N TRP A 177 -4.66 -10.79 -13.52
CA TRP A 177 -5.13 -9.72 -12.64
C TRP A 177 -4.02 -9.05 -11.83
N GLY A 178 -2.79 -9.58 -11.90
CA GLY A 178 -1.62 -9.03 -11.21
C GLY A 178 -1.64 -9.17 -9.69
N TYR A 179 -2.46 -10.06 -9.13
CA TYR A 179 -2.52 -10.34 -7.71
C TYR A 179 -2.86 -11.80 -7.38
N VAL A 180 -2.61 -12.17 -6.15
CA VAL A 180 -3.11 -13.38 -5.49
C VAL A 180 -3.63 -12.99 -4.11
N PHE A 181 -4.71 -13.64 -3.66
CA PHE A 181 -5.33 -13.36 -2.36
C PHE A 181 -5.76 -14.62 -1.65
N ILE A 182 -5.95 -14.51 -0.34
CA ILE A 182 -6.57 -15.54 0.49
C ILE A 182 -7.98 -15.13 0.88
N SER A 183 -8.90 -16.08 0.93
CA SER A 183 -10.17 -15.89 1.65
C SER A 183 -9.87 -16.07 3.14
N VAL A 184 -9.81 -14.96 3.88
CA VAL A 184 -9.48 -14.99 5.32
C VAL A 184 -10.42 -15.96 6.03
N PRO A 185 -9.90 -17.03 6.69
CA PRO A 185 -10.77 -18.02 7.32
C PRO A 185 -11.37 -17.51 8.62
N SER A 186 -12.51 -18.08 9.01
CA SER A 186 -13.14 -17.81 10.31
C SER A 186 -12.19 -18.10 11.48
N GLY A 187 -12.21 -17.26 12.51
CA GLY A 187 -11.32 -17.36 13.68
C GLY A 187 -9.93 -16.78 13.45
N TYR A 188 -9.73 -16.08 12.33
CA TYR A 188 -8.49 -15.39 12.02
C TYR A 188 -8.74 -13.97 11.53
N GLU A 189 -7.75 -13.12 11.71
CA GLU A 189 -7.56 -11.83 11.07
C GLU A 189 -6.24 -11.86 10.28
N VAL A 190 -6.02 -10.88 9.43
CA VAL A 190 -4.72 -10.64 8.79
C VAL A 190 -4.09 -9.38 9.40
N PRO A 191 -2.76 -9.23 9.37
CA PRO A 191 -2.12 -7.96 9.70
C PRO A 191 -2.69 -6.81 8.85
N SER A 192 -2.56 -5.58 9.33
CA SER A 192 -3.01 -4.39 8.59
C SER A 192 -1.91 -3.37 8.41
N VAL A 193 -1.85 -2.76 7.21
CA VAL A 193 -1.07 -1.55 6.97
C VAL A 193 -2.02 -0.35 6.99
N GLY A 194 -2.01 0.39 8.08
CA GLY A 194 -3.06 1.36 8.36
C GLY A 194 -4.41 0.66 8.52
N VAL A 195 -5.40 1.05 7.70
CA VAL A 195 -6.72 0.41 7.68
C VAL A 195 -6.82 -0.78 6.72
N LEU A 196 -5.81 -1.01 5.86
CA LEU A 196 -5.84 -2.03 4.82
C LEU A 196 -5.44 -3.40 5.33
N PRO A 197 -6.34 -4.40 5.37
CA PRO A 197 -6.02 -5.77 5.73
C PRO A 197 -5.15 -6.43 4.64
N GLN A 198 -4.11 -7.17 5.06
CA GLN A 198 -3.07 -7.73 4.19
C GLN A 198 -3.40 -9.14 3.69
N PHE A 199 -4.58 -9.31 3.10
CA PHE A 199 -5.06 -10.60 2.58
C PHE A 199 -4.66 -10.89 1.13
N HIS A 200 -4.01 -9.96 0.44
CA HIS A 200 -3.57 -10.11 -0.95
C HIS A 200 -2.11 -9.73 -1.15
N ARG A 201 -1.53 -10.18 -2.26
CA ARG A 201 -0.17 -9.86 -2.70
C ARG A 201 -0.19 -9.52 -4.18
N ALA A 202 0.57 -8.50 -4.56
CA ALA A 202 0.75 -8.18 -5.96
C ALA A 202 1.70 -9.17 -6.64
N LEU A 203 1.38 -9.59 -7.86
CA LEU A 203 2.22 -10.40 -8.73
C LEU A 203 2.91 -9.48 -9.74
N LYS A 204 4.24 -9.57 -9.84
CA LYS A 204 5.07 -8.60 -10.57
C LYS A 204 5.67 -9.14 -11.85
N ASN A 205 5.80 -10.47 -11.93
CA ASN A 205 6.45 -11.11 -13.06
C ASN A 205 5.43 -11.67 -14.04
N SER A 206 5.90 -11.96 -15.25
CA SER A 206 5.12 -12.67 -16.26
C SER A 206 4.74 -14.09 -15.81
N ALA A 207 3.76 -14.68 -16.48
CA ALA A 207 3.23 -16.01 -16.12
C ALA A 207 4.25 -17.16 -16.20
N ASP A 208 5.36 -16.98 -16.91
CA ASP A 208 6.44 -17.96 -17.03
C ASP A 208 7.47 -17.92 -15.89
N VAL A 209 7.42 -16.88 -15.04
CA VAL A 209 8.28 -16.75 -13.86
C VAL A 209 7.52 -17.19 -12.61
N VAL A 210 8.11 -18.08 -11.82
CA VAL A 210 7.52 -18.53 -10.55
C VAL A 210 7.68 -17.45 -9.51
N GLU A 211 6.57 -17.05 -8.84
CA GLU A 211 6.57 -16.09 -7.75
C GLU A 211 6.09 -16.73 -6.45
N ARG A 212 6.68 -16.27 -5.35
CA ARG A 212 6.28 -16.65 -4.01
C ARG A 212 5.45 -15.53 -3.38
N ALA A 213 4.35 -15.90 -2.71
CA ALA A 213 3.48 -14.98 -2.01
C ALA A 213 2.99 -15.62 -0.69
N ASP A 214 3.57 -15.20 0.42
CA ASP A 214 3.25 -15.73 1.73
C ASP A 214 2.22 -14.85 2.45
N PHE A 215 1.39 -15.46 3.31
CA PHE A 215 0.36 -14.78 4.08
C PHE A 215 0.48 -15.13 5.56
N LYS A 216 0.31 -14.11 6.39
CA LYS A 216 0.22 -14.26 7.84
C LYS A 216 -1.23 -14.16 8.29
N LEU A 217 -1.60 -14.99 9.21
CA LEU A 217 -2.88 -14.97 9.91
C LEU A 217 -2.66 -14.80 11.42
N GLU A 218 -3.51 -14.03 12.04
CA GLU A 218 -3.56 -13.85 13.47
C GLU A 218 -4.81 -14.55 14.01
N LYS A 219 -4.62 -15.55 14.86
CA LYS A 219 -5.76 -16.25 15.48
C LYS A 219 -6.49 -15.30 16.41
N VAL A 220 -7.81 -15.23 16.28
CA VAL A 220 -8.64 -14.34 17.09
C VAL A 220 -9.86 -15.06 17.64
N ASP A 221 -10.24 -14.68 18.85
CA ASP A 221 -11.47 -15.12 19.48
C ASP A 221 -12.57 -14.05 19.35
N GLY A 222 -13.81 -14.43 19.65
CA GLY A 222 -14.92 -13.47 19.78
C GLY A 222 -15.57 -13.04 18.47
N GLN A 223 -15.28 -13.71 17.35
CA GLN A 223 -15.96 -13.45 16.07
C GLN A 223 -17.40 -14.01 15.99
N ASP A 224 -17.93 -14.64 17.04
CA ASP A 224 -19.34 -15.03 17.09
C ASP A 224 -20.29 -13.84 17.23
N SER A 225 -19.79 -12.72 17.75
CA SER A 225 -20.52 -11.46 17.87
C SER A 225 -19.59 -10.30 17.54
N TYR A 226 -19.90 -9.58 16.48
CA TYR A 226 -19.09 -8.45 16.01
C TYR A 226 -19.97 -7.36 15.42
N LYS A 227 -19.39 -6.20 15.19
CA LYS A 227 -20.01 -5.09 14.47
C LYS A 227 -19.26 -4.83 13.18
N ILE A 228 -19.99 -4.52 12.12
CA ILE A 228 -19.40 -4.09 10.87
C ILE A 228 -19.99 -2.74 10.48
N PHE A 229 -19.12 -1.76 10.24
CA PHE A 229 -19.51 -0.45 9.74
C PHE A 229 -19.55 -0.51 8.22
N MET A 230 -20.71 -0.22 7.64
CA MET A 230 -20.89 -0.16 6.19
C MET A 230 -20.69 1.29 5.74
N LEU A 231 -19.66 1.55 4.95
CA LEU A 231 -19.24 2.90 4.52
C LEU A 231 -19.55 3.06 3.04
N GLY A 232 -20.70 3.64 2.71
CA GLY A 232 -21.14 3.85 1.33
C GLY A 232 -20.92 5.26 0.83
N ASP A 233 -20.59 5.43 -0.43
CA ASP A 233 -20.63 6.69 -1.19
C ASP A 233 -19.95 7.87 -0.49
N MET A 234 -18.75 7.66 0.05
CA MET A 234 -18.03 8.70 0.78
C MET A 234 -17.60 9.86 -0.13
N HIS A 235 -17.29 9.60 -1.39
CA HIS A 235 -16.93 10.58 -2.41
C HIS A 235 -15.92 11.63 -1.94
N LEU A 236 -14.87 11.19 -1.22
CA LEU A 236 -13.82 12.10 -0.76
C LEU A 236 -13.01 12.60 -1.96
N ALA A 237 -12.92 13.90 -2.10
CA ALA A 237 -12.34 14.52 -3.29
C ALA A 237 -11.65 15.86 -3.01
N ASN A 238 -11.39 16.21 -1.75
CA ASN A 238 -10.85 17.50 -1.34
C ASN A 238 -11.64 18.69 -1.93
N ARG A 239 -12.96 18.59 -1.87
CA ARG A 239 -13.90 19.66 -2.20
C ARG A 239 -14.19 20.50 -0.95
N THR A 240 -14.92 21.61 -1.15
CA THR A 240 -15.36 22.43 -0.02
C THR A 240 -16.23 21.65 0.94
N GLY A 241 -15.69 21.35 2.13
CA GLY A 241 -16.40 20.77 3.26
C GLY A 241 -16.41 19.25 3.37
N ASP A 242 -16.09 18.47 2.32
CA ASP A 242 -16.17 17.01 2.35
C ASP A 242 -15.19 16.38 3.39
N LEU A 243 -13.92 16.82 3.39
CA LEU A 243 -12.94 16.33 4.36
C LEU A 243 -13.28 16.75 5.81
N GLY A 244 -13.87 17.92 5.98
CA GLY A 244 -14.35 18.38 7.29
C GLY A 244 -15.53 17.57 7.81
N GLN A 245 -16.48 17.21 6.94
CA GLN A 245 -17.59 16.33 7.27
C GLN A 245 -17.09 14.92 7.60
N PHE A 246 -16.13 14.41 6.82
CA PHE A 246 -15.51 13.13 7.10
C PHE A 246 -14.78 13.11 8.44
N ALA A 247 -14.06 14.18 8.79
CA ALA A 247 -13.40 14.31 10.09
C ALA A 247 -14.39 14.29 11.27
N GLN A 248 -15.58 14.89 11.11
CA GLN A 248 -16.65 14.83 12.11
C GLN A 248 -17.18 13.39 12.23
N PHE A 249 -17.49 12.73 11.13
CA PHE A 249 -17.90 11.33 11.12
C PHE A 249 -16.87 10.42 11.81
N THR A 250 -15.59 10.57 11.49
CA THR A 250 -14.54 9.72 12.09
C THR A 250 -14.32 9.99 13.58
N SER A 251 -14.60 11.22 14.05
CA SER A 251 -14.65 11.53 15.47
C SER A 251 -15.78 10.75 16.16
N ASP A 252 -16.99 10.78 15.60
CA ASP A 252 -18.13 10.05 16.13
C ASP A 252 -17.91 8.52 16.11
N LEU A 253 -17.28 8.01 15.04
CA LEU A 253 -16.88 6.61 14.93
C LEU A 253 -15.88 6.22 16.01
N THR A 254 -14.86 7.06 16.25
CA THR A 254 -13.85 6.82 17.29
C THR A 254 -14.46 6.83 18.68
N ASP A 255 -15.37 7.75 18.95
CA ASP A 255 -16.12 7.81 20.21
C ASP A 255 -17.00 6.56 20.40
N TYR A 256 -17.63 6.08 19.32
CA TYR A 256 -18.40 4.85 19.36
C TYR A 256 -17.51 3.65 19.67
N MET A 257 -16.40 3.48 18.95
CA MET A 257 -15.44 2.39 19.19
C MET A 257 -14.88 2.40 20.61
N THR A 258 -14.61 3.60 21.15
CA THR A 258 -14.10 3.78 22.50
C THR A 258 -15.13 3.33 23.56
N ARG A 259 -16.40 3.66 23.36
CA ARG A 259 -17.50 3.25 24.26
C ARG A 259 -17.77 1.73 24.20
N HIS A 260 -17.44 1.10 23.08
CA HIS A 260 -17.63 -0.33 22.84
C HIS A 260 -16.31 -1.11 22.85
N LYS A 261 -15.33 -0.61 23.58
CA LYS A 261 -14.02 -1.24 23.71
C LYS A 261 -14.17 -2.70 24.20
N GLY A 262 -13.58 -3.63 23.46
CA GLY A 262 -13.67 -5.08 23.75
C GLY A 262 -14.66 -5.82 22.85
N GLU A 263 -15.51 -5.12 22.08
CA GLU A 263 -16.27 -5.75 21.01
C GLU A 263 -15.43 -5.83 19.73
N LYS A 264 -15.59 -6.91 18.95
CA LYS A 264 -14.96 -7.02 17.63
C LYS A 264 -15.65 -6.08 16.66
N MET A 265 -14.85 -5.31 15.94
CA MET A 265 -15.34 -4.32 14.97
C MET A 265 -14.54 -4.37 13.69
N TYR A 266 -15.24 -4.27 12.59
CA TYR A 266 -14.70 -4.23 11.22
C TYR A 266 -15.42 -3.16 10.42
N ALA A 267 -14.88 -2.80 9.27
CA ALA A 267 -15.60 -1.97 8.31
C ALA A 267 -15.53 -2.57 6.90
N LEU A 268 -16.52 -2.25 6.09
CA LEU A 268 -16.61 -2.58 4.67
C LEU A 268 -17.08 -1.35 3.91
N THR A 269 -16.35 -0.93 2.89
CA THR A 269 -16.86 0.10 1.98
C THR A 269 -17.84 -0.52 0.99
N LEU A 270 -18.80 0.27 0.53
CA LEU A 270 -19.78 -0.13 -0.48
C LEU A 270 -19.48 0.51 -1.85
N GLY A 271 -18.25 0.94 -2.07
CA GLY A 271 -17.82 1.65 -3.27
C GLY A 271 -17.83 3.17 -3.09
N ASP A 272 -17.39 3.86 -4.14
CA ASP A 272 -17.35 5.32 -4.26
C ASP A 272 -16.65 6.01 -3.08
N MET A 273 -15.47 5.49 -2.74
CA MET A 273 -14.64 6.05 -1.67
C MET A 273 -14.08 7.40 -2.09
N THR A 274 -13.71 7.52 -3.35
CA THR A 274 -13.19 8.72 -3.99
C THR A 274 -14.17 9.21 -5.07
N TRP A 275 -13.83 10.27 -5.75
CA TRP A 275 -14.62 10.76 -6.88
C TRP A 275 -13.71 11.08 -8.07
N ASP A 276 -13.72 10.23 -9.07
CA ASP A 276 -12.90 10.27 -10.28
C ASP A 276 -12.84 11.63 -10.96
N LEU A 277 -13.96 12.38 -11.01
CA LEU A 277 -14.04 13.72 -11.57
C LEU A 277 -13.06 14.72 -10.95
N TYR A 278 -12.61 14.46 -9.72
CA TYR A 278 -11.71 15.34 -8.96
C TYR A 278 -10.30 14.77 -8.78
N TRP A 279 -10.03 13.55 -9.26
CA TRP A 279 -8.72 12.92 -9.09
C TRP A 279 -7.58 13.81 -9.58
N TYR A 280 -7.74 14.39 -10.74
CA TYR A 280 -6.71 15.23 -11.38
C TYR A 280 -6.84 16.70 -11.03
N SER A 281 -8.04 17.25 -11.00
CA SER A 281 -8.27 18.67 -10.71
C SER A 281 -7.93 19.04 -9.27
N ASN A 282 -8.25 18.16 -8.30
CA ASN A 282 -7.99 18.38 -6.88
C ASN A 282 -6.78 17.58 -6.38
N SER A 283 -6.13 16.81 -7.26
CA SER A 283 -5.03 15.89 -6.90
C SER A 283 -5.40 14.99 -5.72
N TYR A 284 -6.62 14.43 -5.75
CA TYR A 284 -7.16 13.62 -4.67
C TYR A 284 -7.72 12.31 -5.20
N TYR A 285 -6.98 11.22 -4.96
CA TYR A 285 -7.36 9.83 -5.26
C TYR A 285 -6.84 8.89 -4.15
N PHE A 286 -6.56 7.61 -4.41
CA PHE A 286 -6.29 6.62 -3.36
C PHE A 286 -5.15 6.96 -2.39
N PRO A 287 -3.98 7.51 -2.77
CA PRO A 287 -2.97 7.90 -1.80
C PRO A 287 -3.47 8.97 -0.82
N GLN A 288 -4.21 9.97 -1.31
CA GLN A 288 -4.77 11.02 -0.46
C GLN A 288 -5.93 10.49 0.38
N TYR A 289 -6.77 9.64 -0.19
CA TYR A 289 -7.81 8.92 0.55
C TYR A 289 -7.21 8.12 1.70
N LEU A 290 -6.22 7.27 1.44
CA LEU A 290 -5.55 6.46 2.46
C LEU A 290 -4.89 7.33 3.54
N ASN A 291 -4.22 8.42 3.14
CA ASN A 291 -3.65 9.36 4.11
C ASN A 291 -4.73 9.98 5.01
N THR A 292 -5.87 10.38 4.43
CA THR A 292 -7.00 10.94 5.18
C THR A 292 -7.57 9.92 6.15
N VAL A 293 -7.89 8.72 5.67
CA VAL A 293 -8.50 7.65 6.49
C VAL A 293 -7.52 7.18 7.57
N ASN A 294 -6.27 6.90 7.20
CA ASN A 294 -5.24 6.42 8.14
C ASN A 294 -4.85 7.48 9.19
N SER A 295 -5.02 8.77 8.92
CA SER A 295 -4.78 9.81 9.92
C SER A 295 -5.86 9.83 11.00
N GLN A 296 -7.09 9.47 10.66
CA GLN A 296 -8.29 9.65 11.49
C GLN A 296 -8.82 8.34 12.10
N ILE A 297 -8.72 7.22 11.36
CA ILE A 297 -9.22 5.91 11.81
C ILE A 297 -8.03 5.03 12.22
N LYS A 298 -8.08 4.50 13.43
CA LYS A 298 -7.06 3.62 14.00
C LYS A 298 -7.68 2.32 14.49
N ASN A 299 -6.91 1.23 14.41
CA ASN A 299 -7.30 -0.07 14.96
C ASN A 299 -8.63 -0.61 14.41
N LEU A 300 -8.90 -0.35 13.13
CA LEU A 300 -10.07 -0.86 12.42
C LEU A 300 -9.63 -1.36 11.04
N GLN A 301 -9.86 -2.64 10.76
CA GLN A 301 -9.66 -3.19 9.42
C GLN A 301 -10.84 -2.76 8.53
N ILE A 302 -10.53 -2.18 7.39
CA ILE A 302 -11.52 -1.77 6.39
C ILE A 302 -11.33 -2.62 5.13
N PHE A 303 -12.26 -3.50 4.87
CA PHE A 303 -12.36 -4.19 3.58
C PHE A 303 -12.99 -3.24 2.55
N HIS A 304 -12.44 -3.22 1.36
CA HIS A 304 -12.85 -2.21 0.37
C HIS A 304 -13.56 -2.85 -0.82
N THR A 305 -14.67 -2.25 -1.22
CA THR A 305 -15.37 -2.55 -2.47
C THR A 305 -15.15 -1.39 -3.43
N MET A 306 -14.81 -1.69 -4.68
CA MET A 306 -14.67 -0.68 -5.72
C MET A 306 -16.03 -0.18 -6.16
N GLY A 307 -16.20 1.14 -6.31
CA GLY A 307 -17.38 1.78 -6.89
C GLY A 307 -17.08 2.35 -8.27
N ASN A 308 -18.13 2.84 -8.95
CA ASN A 308 -17.96 3.39 -10.29
C ASN A 308 -17.13 4.68 -10.32
N HIS A 309 -17.09 5.45 -9.21
CA HIS A 309 -16.24 6.63 -9.06
C HIS A 309 -14.83 6.34 -8.54
N ASP A 310 -14.48 5.08 -8.36
CA ASP A 310 -13.12 4.63 -8.01
C ASP A 310 -12.33 4.16 -9.24
N ASN A 311 -12.81 4.49 -10.45
CA ASN A 311 -12.19 4.19 -11.74
C ASN A 311 -11.41 5.37 -12.28
N ASP A 312 -10.31 5.09 -12.98
CA ASP A 312 -9.55 6.13 -13.70
C ASP A 312 -10.20 6.44 -15.04
N PHE A 313 -10.98 7.50 -15.11
CA PHE A 313 -11.69 7.91 -16.31
C PHE A 313 -10.78 8.41 -17.46
N GLN A 314 -9.48 8.59 -17.22
CA GLN A 314 -8.51 8.98 -18.26
C GLN A 314 -7.94 7.80 -19.04
N THR A 315 -8.25 6.58 -18.63
CA THR A 315 -7.84 5.37 -19.36
C THR A 315 -8.84 5.01 -20.44
N ARG A 316 -8.44 4.13 -21.37
CA ARG A 316 -9.27 3.71 -22.50
C ARG A 316 -9.82 2.29 -22.37
N SER A 317 -9.37 1.53 -21.41
CA SER A 317 -9.84 0.17 -21.19
C SER A 317 -10.46 0.06 -19.79
N ASP A 318 -11.52 -0.71 -19.69
CA ASP A 318 -12.16 -1.02 -18.43
C ASP A 318 -11.17 -1.67 -17.44
N TYR A 319 -10.23 -2.45 -17.96
CA TYR A 319 -9.17 -3.08 -17.21
C TYR A 319 -8.19 -2.04 -16.62
N ASP A 320 -7.70 -1.12 -17.45
CA ASP A 320 -6.75 -0.10 -17.01
C ASP A 320 -7.38 0.88 -16.02
N ALA A 321 -8.70 1.06 -16.07
CA ALA A 321 -9.43 1.93 -15.16
C ALA A 321 -9.33 1.48 -13.69
N ALA A 322 -9.19 0.17 -13.44
CA ALA A 322 -9.06 -0.40 -12.10
C ALA A 322 -7.62 -0.51 -11.60
N VAL A 323 -6.59 -0.31 -12.45
CA VAL A 323 -5.19 -0.56 -12.09
C VAL A 323 -4.77 0.21 -10.83
N LYS A 324 -5.15 1.48 -10.72
CA LYS A 324 -4.80 2.29 -9.53
C LYS A 324 -5.46 1.78 -8.25
N TYR A 325 -6.70 1.28 -8.37
CA TYR A 325 -7.40 0.67 -7.24
C TYR A 325 -6.70 -0.62 -6.80
N VAL A 326 -6.44 -1.51 -7.74
CA VAL A 326 -5.77 -2.79 -7.47
C VAL A 326 -4.37 -2.59 -6.88
N ASP A 327 -3.60 -1.64 -7.41
CA ASP A 327 -2.25 -1.35 -6.94
C ASP A 327 -2.19 -0.74 -5.53
N GLN A 328 -3.24 -0.03 -5.09
CA GLN A 328 -3.17 0.82 -3.91
C GLN A 328 -4.16 0.44 -2.81
N ILE A 329 -5.23 -0.25 -3.16
CA ILE A 329 -6.29 -0.64 -2.22
C ILE A 329 -6.32 -2.17 -2.07
N CYS A 330 -6.94 -2.89 -3.02
CA CYS A 330 -7.06 -4.35 -2.98
C CYS A 330 -7.60 -4.91 -4.30
N PRO A 331 -7.70 -6.25 -4.46
CA PRO A 331 -8.43 -6.89 -5.55
C PRO A 331 -9.87 -6.39 -5.67
N THR A 332 -10.40 -6.33 -6.89
CA THR A 332 -11.81 -5.96 -7.12
C THR A 332 -12.79 -7.10 -6.81
N TYR A 333 -12.28 -8.36 -6.82
CA TYR A 333 -13.01 -9.58 -6.45
C TYR A 333 -12.27 -10.31 -5.36
N TYR A 334 -12.93 -10.60 -4.27
CA TYR A 334 -12.39 -11.43 -3.19
C TYR A 334 -13.46 -11.85 -2.21
N SER A 335 -13.11 -12.73 -1.28
CA SER A 335 -13.99 -13.11 -0.19
C SER A 335 -13.24 -13.21 1.13
N PHE A 336 -13.96 -13.18 2.24
CA PHE A 336 -13.42 -13.35 3.58
C PHE A 336 -14.51 -13.80 4.54
N ASN A 337 -14.12 -14.36 5.68
CA ASN A 337 -15.04 -14.78 6.71
C ASN A 337 -14.82 -13.97 7.98
N ILE A 338 -15.91 -13.63 8.65
CA ILE A 338 -15.91 -13.14 10.02
C ILE A 338 -16.89 -14.02 10.80
N GLY A 339 -16.40 -14.82 11.73
CA GLY A 339 -17.20 -15.80 12.45
C GLY A 339 -17.95 -16.73 11.48
N LYS A 340 -19.28 -16.76 11.54
CA LYS A 340 -20.13 -17.63 10.72
C LYS A 340 -20.61 -16.99 9.40
N VAL A 341 -20.15 -15.79 9.09
CA VAL A 341 -20.59 -15.07 7.88
C VAL A 341 -19.46 -15.07 6.85
N HIS A 342 -19.80 -15.49 5.63
CA HIS A 342 -18.95 -15.40 4.46
C HIS A 342 -19.33 -14.15 3.68
N TYR A 343 -18.36 -13.26 3.49
CA TYR A 343 -18.50 -12.04 2.69
C TYR A 343 -17.90 -12.24 1.31
N VAL A 344 -18.61 -11.82 0.29
CA VAL A 344 -18.13 -11.84 -1.10
C VAL A 344 -18.20 -10.41 -1.64
N VAL A 345 -17.05 -9.92 -2.09
CA VAL A 345 -16.92 -8.63 -2.76
C VAL A 345 -16.82 -8.88 -4.26
N MET A 346 -17.67 -8.20 -5.00
CA MET A 346 -17.80 -8.34 -6.45
C MET A 346 -17.65 -6.98 -7.13
N ASP A 347 -17.10 -6.99 -8.32
CA ASP A 347 -17.02 -5.84 -9.21
C ASP A 347 -17.96 -6.11 -10.40
N ASP A 348 -19.11 -5.48 -10.40
CA ASP A 348 -20.13 -5.56 -11.46
C ASP A 348 -20.19 -4.27 -12.31
N ILE A 349 -19.17 -3.43 -12.18
CA ILE A 349 -19.09 -2.15 -12.88
C ILE A 349 -18.65 -2.40 -14.32
N ASP A 350 -19.46 -1.94 -15.26
CA ASP A 350 -19.13 -1.86 -16.68
C ASP A 350 -18.95 -0.39 -17.07
N CYS A 351 -17.73 0.00 -17.35
CA CYS A 351 -17.44 1.32 -17.88
C CYS A 351 -17.72 1.34 -19.39
N SER A 352 -18.99 1.49 -19.76
CA SER A 352 -19.50 1.43 -21.13
C SER A 352 -18.86 2.42 -22.12
N SER A 353 -18.10 3.39 -21.65
CA SER A 353 -17.30 4.31 -22.47
C SER A 353 -15.95 3.72 -22.91
N TYR A 354 -15.57 2.56 -22.38
CA TYR A 354 -14.35 1.86 -22.70
C TYR A 354 -14.57 0.81 -23.77
N ASP A 355 -13.48 0.40 -24.42
CA ASP A 355 -13.54 -0.68 -25.40
C ASP A 355 -14.02 -1.97 -24.73
N GLY A 356 -15.21 -2.46 -25.12
CA GLY A 356 -15.81 -3.66 -24.56
C GLY A 356 -15.00 -4.95 -24.73
N SER A 357 -13.91 -4.92 -25.54
CA SER A 357 -12.98 -6.05 -25.66
C SER A 357 -12.10 -6.26 -24.43
N THR A 358 -12.11 -5.32 -23.50
CA THR A 358 -11.26 -5.30 -22.30
C THR A 358 -12.06 -5.28 -21.00
N SER A 359 -13.33 -5.75 -21.04
CA SER A 359 -14.18 -5.84 -19.87
C SER A 359 -13.52 -6.68 -18.77
N ARG A 360 -13.48 -6.12 -17.55
CA ARG A 360 -12.99 -6.81 -16.34
C ARG A 360 -14.11 -7.55 -15.62
N ASN A 361 -15.37 -7.35 -16.04
CA ASN A 361 -16.49 -7.99 -15.41
C ASN A 361 -16.35 -9.50 -15.46
N LEU A 362 -16.38 -10.12 -14.28
CA LEU A 362 -16.58 -11.56 -14.22
C LEU A 362 -18.02 -11.83 -14.69
N SER A 363 -18.14 -12.64 -15.72
CA SER A 363 -19.44 -13.19 -16.05
C SER A 363 -19.98 -13.90 -14.82
N LEU A 364 -21.17 -13.55 -14.37
CA LEU A 364 -21.87 -14.21 -13.26
C LEU A 364 -21.99 -15.73 -13.48
N ILE A 365 -21.85 -16.20 -14.72
CA ILE A 365 -21.81 -17.60 -15.11
C ILE A 365 -20.62 -18.34 -14.48
N HIS A 366 -19.50 -17.67 -14.23
CA HIS A 366 -18.32 -18.28 -13.61
C HIS A 366 -18.38 -18.31 -12.06
N ILE A 367 -19.33 -17.60 -11.46
CA ILE A 367 -19.54 -17.56 -10.01
C ILE A 367 -20.59 -18.57 -9.57
N SER A 368 -21.46 -19.01 -10.48
CA SER A 368 -22.63 -19.83 -10.19
C SER A 368 -22.46 -21.34 -10.41
N GLU A 369 -21.29 -21.78 -10.88
CA GLU A 369 -21.00 -23.22 -10.99
C GLU A 369 -20.20 -23.69 -9.76
N PRO A 370 -20.73 -24.64 -8.96
CA PRO A 370 -20.05 -25.20 -7.80
C PRO A 370 -18.86 -26.07 -8.18
#